data_e4c6160791aec3fac6080e3aa1dfdba2
#
_entry.id   e4c6160791aec3fac6080e3aa1dfdba2
#
_cell.length_a   1.000
_cell.length_b   1.000
_cell.length_c   1.000
_cell.angle_alpha   90.00
_cell.angle_beta   90.00
_cell.angle_gamma   90.00
#
_symmetry.space_group_name_H-M   'P 1'
#
loop_
_entity.id
_entity.type
_entity.pdbx_description
1 polymer ?
#
loop_
_entity_poly.entity_id
_entity_poly.type
_entity_poly.pdbx_seq_one_letter_code
_entity_poly.pdbx_strand_id
1 'polypeptide(L)'
;MSRHSLVTKAALLWSVLFCVFGILANAALAEKPAPRPAWKTSRLQGSPYTPAPYRIVPAFPGVRFELPTSLEEIPGANQLLVTEIGGKVFRFAKQRDVRAKQLLIDLAQVSGGEVKLFDAECHPRFVENHAVYLCYVHTVAKETRVSRFTLSGKHLDAASETVVITWPSGGHNGGCLEFGKDGYLYISTGDGSGPNPPDGLTTGQDVSDLLGAVLRLNVDASPQGRNYAIPSDNPFVGKENARAEIWAYGLRNPWKLGVDPLNGNVFVADNGWETWEMVHRIVRGGNCGWPVMEARAKLRTEVPVGPTPIIPPVKDHPHTEANSVIGGPVYRGDKLPGLNGTFVYGDYITGTIWGLRTDDQDYQHRTLVDTDQRITAFTQGTAGELFVLDYDLTGQVYELLPSDLEDTSKTFPRRLSETGLFKSLREMQPADGVVAYDVKSERWTDGFRAQRFVAIPGNGSIQLGDGQQPATYPDGTVFVKHLVRPASAGGTGRAIPAETQLLHYENGRWQPYTYAWNNLVQGDEPYDAVLVDRAGADRQVVYGLDPRQ
;
A
#
# COMPACT_ATOMS: atom_id res chain seq x y z
N MET A 1 -12.09 -95.10 -5.00
CA MET A 1 -12.06 -93.67 -5.45
C MET A 1 -12.29 -92.79 -4.24
N SER A 2 -11.52 -91.96 -3.77
CA SER A 2 -10.08 -91.79 -3.74
C SER A 2 -9.81 -90.96 -2.48
N ARG A 3 -8.97 -91.50 -1.56
CA ARG A 3 -8.61 -90.85 -0.30
C ARG A 3 -7.67 -89.67 -0.44
N HIS A 4 -7.46 -89.17 -1.67
CA HIS A 4 -6.51 -88.07 -1.95
C HIS A 4 -7.11 -86.63 -1.99
N SER A 5 -8.45 -86.49 -1.90
CA SER A 5 -9.08 -85.19 -2.03
C SER A 5 -9.29 -84.43 -0.68
N LEU A 6 -9.13 -85.13 0.45
CA LEU A 6 -9.35 -84.45 1.78
C LEU A 6 -8.09 -83.86 2.40
N VAL A 7 -6.92 -84.30 2.08
CA VAL A 7 -5.66 -83.79 2.67
C VAL A 7 -5.23 -82.45 2.05
N THR A 8 -5.55 -82.23 0.76
CA THR A 8 -5.20 -81.00 0.04
C THR A 8 -6.11 -79.81 0.44
N LYS A 9 -7.36 -80.06 0.87
CA LYS A 9 -8.25 -78.97 1.34
C LYS A 9 -7.94 -78.53 2.77
N ALA A 10 -7.42 -79.38 3.62
CA ALA A 10 -7.02 -79.05 4.97
C ALA A 10 -5.72 -78.23 5.01
N ALA A 11 -4.77 -78.51 4.13
CA ALA A 11 -3.51 -77.74 4.04
C ALA A 11 -3.70 -76.32 3.50
N LEU A 12 -4.66 -76.14 2.54
CA LEU A 12 -4.95 -74.78 2.02
C LEU A 12 -5.73 -73.90 3.06
N LEU A 13 -6.58 -74.49 3.88
CA LEU A 13 -7.27 -73.72 4.95
C LEU A 13 -6.32 -73.29 6.04
N TRP A 14 -5.33 -74.08 6.41
CA TRP A 14 -4.32 -73.69 7.41
C TRP A 14 -3.35 -72.64 6.91
N SER A 15 -2.97 -72.64 5.65
CA SER A 15 -2.13 -71.62 5.05
C SER A 15 -2.80 -70.26 4.91
N VAL A 16 -4.12 -70.25 4.61
CA VAL A 16 -4.90 -69.00 4.54
C VAL A 16 -5.18 -68.47 5.95
N LEU A 17 -5.41 -69.33 6.96
CA LEU A 17 -5.60 -68.88 8.34
C LEU A 17 -4.34 -68.30 8.95
N PHE A 18 -3.15 -68.84 8.64
CA PHE A 18 -1.88 -68.31 9.13
C PHE A 18 -1.51 -66.97 8.45
N CYS A 19 -1.81 -66.78 7.15
CA CYS A 19 -1.60 -65.50 6.47
C CYS A 19 -2.59 -64.42 6.95
N VAL A 20 -3.85 -64.78 7.25
CA VAL A 20 -4.82 -63.79 7.78
C VAL A 20 -4.50 -63.43 9.22
N PHE A 21 -4.05 -64.35 10.08
CA PHE A 21 -3.57 -64.02 11.43
C PHE A 21 -2.24 -63.28 11.41
N GLY A 22 -1.34 -63.52 10.47
CA GLY A 22 -0.10 -62.76 10.29
C GLY A 22 -0.35 -61.35 9.79
N ILE A 23 -1.35 -61.13 8.95
CA ILE A 23 -1.75 -59.77 8.48
C ILE A 23 -2.57 -59.04 9.54
N LEU A 24 -3.38 -59.71 10.34
CA LEU A 24 -4.10 -59.10 11.44
C LEU A 24 -3.24 -58.80 12.68
N ALA A 25 -2.17 -59.57 12.91
CA ALA A 25 -1.22 -59.32 13.99
C ALA A 25 -0.23 -58.17 13.67
N ASN A 26 0.02 -57.85 12.41
CA ASN A 26 0.81 -56.67 12.02
C ASN A 26 -0.02 -55.40 11.81
N ALA A 27 -1.37 -55.47 11.84
CA ALA A 27 -2.24 -54.30 11.80
C ALA A 27 -2.60 -53.75 13.20
N ALA A 28 -2.15 -54.41 14.23
CA ALA A 28 -2.42 -53.97 15.62
C ALA A 28 -1.10 -53.74 16.35
N LEU A 29 -0.56 -52.56 16.24
CA LEU A 29 0.31 -51.88 17.19
C LEU A 29 1.16 -50.81 16.48
N ALA A 30 0.53 -49.96 15.66
CA ALA A 30 1.04 -48.61 15.57
C ALA A 30 0.65 -47.95 16.91
N GLU A 31 1.52 -48.06 17.93
CA GLU A 31 1.42 -47.25 19.12
C GLU A 31 1.13 -45.82 18.69
N LYS A 32 0.01 -45.27 19.16
CA LYS A 32 -0.23 -43.84 18.99
C LYS A 32 1.04 -43.15 19.50
N PRO A 33 1.72 -42.34 18.68
CA PRO A 33 2.92 -41.66 19.15
C PRO A 33 2.58 -40.93 20.45
N ALA A 34 3.47 -41.06 21.43
CA ALA A 34 3.31 -40.37 22.71
C ALA A 34 2.97 -38.90 22.48
N PRO A 35 2.00 -38.35 23.18
CA PRO A 35 1.63 -36.94 22.99
C PRO A 35 2.86 -36.05 23.21
N ARG A 36 3.05 -35.12 22.29
CA ARG A 36 4.12 -34.11 22.38
C ARG A 36 4.04 -33.39 23.72
N PRO A 37 5.15 -33.20 24.43
CA PRO A 37 5.18 -32.31 25.61
C PRO A 37 4.66 -30.91 25.22
N ALA A 38 3.96 -30.26 26.14
CA ALA A 38 3.48 -28.91 25.92
C ALA A 38 4.66 -27.91 25.85
N TRP A 39 4.73 -27.10 24.78
CA TRP A 39 5.67 -25.99 24.75
C TRP A 39 5.13 -24.81 25.57
N LYS A 40 5.85 -24.43 26.64
CA LYS A 40 5.43 -23.41 27.61
C LYS A 40 6.47 -22.31 27.79
N THR A 41 7.58 -22.36 27.07
CA THR A 41 8.73 -21.47 27.27
C THR A 41 8.76 -20.32 26.28
N SER A 42 7.74 -20.18 25.42
CA SER A 42 7.67 -19.08 24.45
C SER A 42 7.76 -17.73 25.13
N ARG A 43 8.62 -16.86 24.60
CA ARG A 43 8.70 -15.44 24.90
C ARG A 43 8.49 -14.59 23.64
N LEU A 44 8.20 -15.23 22.52
CA LEU A 44 7.82 -14.56 21.29
C LEU A 44 6.37 -14.10 21.42
N GLN A 45 6.17 -12.82 21.59
CA GLN A 45 4.87 -12.18 21.69
C GLN A 45 4.95 -10.78 21.11
N GLY A 46 4.04 -10.43 20.21
CA GLY A 46 4.02 -9.16 19.52
C GLY A 46 5.14 -9.01 18.49
N SER A 47 5.73 -7.83 18.40
CA SER A 47 6.68 -7.44 17.36
C SER A 47 7.92 -6.75 17.94
N PRO A 48 9.12 -6.95 17.35
CA PRO A 48 10.31 -6.18 17.69
C PRO A 48 10.25 -4.72 17.21
N TYR A 49 9.25 -4.39 16.42
CA TYR A 49 9.07 -3.06 15.84
C TYR A 49 7.96 -2.32 16.57
N THR A 50 8.17 -1.04 16.80
CA THR A 50 7.10 -0.16 17.27
C THR A 50 5.91 -0.24 16.31
N PRO A 51 4.69 -0.49 16.79
CA PRO A 51 3.53 -0.56 15.92
C PRO A 51 3.29 0.76 15.20
N ALA A 52 2.71 0.69 14.01
CA ALA A 52 2.27 1.88 13.31
C ALA A 52 1.31 2.70 14.20
N PRO A 53 1.44 4.03 14.23
CA PRO A 53 0.63 4.88 15.11
C PRO A 53 -0.86 4.89 14.76
N TYR A 54 -1.21 4.44 13.56
CA TYR A 54 -2.59 4.38 13.07
C TYR A 54 -2.90 3.01 12.47
N ARG A 55 -4.19 2.77 12.26
CA ARG A 55 -4.76 1.62 11.53
C ARG A 55 -5.93 2.09 10.69
N ILE A 56 -6.30 1.32 9.67
CA ILE A 56 -7.52 1.57 8.90
C ILE A 56 -8.58 0.52 9.24
N VAL A 57 -9.84 0.94 9.23
CA VAL A 57 -10.99 0.04 9.42
C VAL A 57 -12.04 0.35 8.36
N PRO A 58 -12.83 -0.63 7.88
CA PRO A 58 -13.95 -0.35 6.99
C PRO A 58 -14.92 0.65 7.63
N ALA A 59 -15.07 1.83 7.02
CA ALA A 59 -15.96 2.88 7.51
C ALA A 59 -17.42 2.55 7.23
N PHE A 60 -17.70 2.04 6.03
CA PHE A 60 -19.05 1.73 5.53
C PHE A 60 -19.09 0.32 4.93
N PRO A 61 -19.05 -0.75 5.74
CA PRO A 61 -18.87 -2.12 5.26
C PRO A 61 -20.04 -2.64 4.40
N GLY A 62 -21.18 -1.98 4.44
CA GLY A 62 -22.38 -2.35 3.68
C GLY A 62 -22.43 -1.83 2.24
N VAL A 63 -21.49 -0.98 1.81
CA VAL A 63 -21.41 -0.44 0.44
C VAL A 63 -20.05 -0.71 -0.19
N ARG A 64 -20.05 -0.95 -1.51
CA ARG A 64 -18.84 -1.16 -2.32
C ARG A 64 -18.98 -0.45 -3.65
N PHE A 65 -17.85 -0.11 -4.24
CA PHE A 65 -17.76 0.61 -5.51
C PHE A 65 -16.88 -0.14 -6.50
N GLU A 66 -17.07 0.12 -7.79
CA GLU A 66 -16.29 -0.48 -8.87
C GLU A 66 -15.21 0.50 -9.32
N LEU A 67 -13.95 0.21 -8.99
CA LEU A 67 -12.80 1.04 -9.33
C LEU A 67 -13.02 2.54 -8.97
N PRO A 68 -13.29 2.86 -7.70
CA PRO A 68 -13.60 4.22 -7.30
C PRO A 68 -12.38 5.13 -7.36
N THR A 69 -12.56 6.39 -7.77
CA THR A 69 -11.46 7.35 -8.04
C THR A 69 -11.47 8.57 -7.13
N SER A 70 -12.60 8.93 -6.55
CA SER A 70 -12.68 10.00 -5.55
C SER A 70 -13.79 9.79 -4.54
N LEU A 71 -13.64 10.44 -3.41
CA LEU A 71 -14.59 10.48 -2.31
C LEU A 71 -14.67 11.93 -1.83
N GLU A 72 -15.89 12.48 -1.70
CA GLU A 72 -16.13 13.84 -1.28
C GLU A 72 -17.29 13.90 -0.30
N GLU A 73 -17.25 14.76 0.74
CA GLU A 73 -18.39 14.97 1.61
C GLU A 73 -19.29 16.10 1.05
N ILE A 74 -20.57 15.78 0.81
CA ILE A 74 -21.52 16.75 0.29
C ILE A 74 -21.84 17.79 1.37
N PRO A 75 -21.49 19.08 1.18
CA PRO A 75 -21.68 20.09 2.20
C PRO A 75 -23.13 20.21 2.68
N GLY A 76 -23.34 20.16 4.00
CA GLY A 76 -24.65 20.29 4.64
C GLY A 76 -25.58 19.07 4.53
N ALA A 77 -25.13 17.94 3.95
CA ALA A 77 -26.01 16.82 3.64
C ALA A 77 -25.76 15.53 4.46
N ASN A 78 -24.73 15.46 5.29
CA ASN A 78 -24.29 14.23 5.97
C ASN A 78 -24.27 13.00 5.00
N GLN A 79 -23.81 13.22 3.79
CA GLN A 79 -23.71 12.24 2.72
C GLN A 79 -22.33 12.33 2.05
N LEU A 80 -21.90 11.23 1.50
CA LEU A 80 -20.66 11.13 0.74
C LEU A 80 -21.00 10.89 -0.74
N LEU A 81 -20.20 11.50 -1.61
CA LEU A 81 -20.20 11.34 -3.05
C LEU A 81 -18.99 10.51 -3.43
N VAL A 82 -19.17 9.51 -4.29
CA VAL A 82 -18.10 8.66 -4.82
C VAL A 82 -18.21 8.60 -6.33
N THR A 83 -17.06 8.72 -6.99
CA THR A 83 -16.92 8.51 -8.43
C THR A 83 -16.32 7.14 -8.71
N GLU A 84 -16.77 6.49 -9.78
CA GLU A 84 -16.16 5.29 -10.36
C GLU A 84 -15.51 5.67 -11.69
N ILE A 85 -14.35 5.08 -12.01
CA ILE A 85 -13.58 5.40 -13.23
C ILE A 85 -14.42 5.31 -14.52
N GLY A 86 -15.39 4.38 -14.56
CA GLY A 86 -16.29 4.18 -15.68
C GLY A 86 -17.35 5.28 -15.89
N GLY A 87 -17.31 6.36 -15.09
CA GLY A 87 -18.19 7.53 -15.28
C GLY A 87 -19.41 7.58 -14.38
N LYS A 88 -19.58 6.65 -13.45
CA LYS A 88 -20.69 6.69 -12.50
C LYS A 88 -20.35 7.53 -11.28
N VAL A 89 -21.31 8.34 -10.85
CA VAL A 89 -21.26 9.11 -9.61
C VAL A 89 -22.36 8.64 -8.69
N PHE A 90 -22.00 8.25 -7.48
CA PHE A 90 -22.93 7.80 -6.45
C PHE A 90 -22.93 8.73 -5.25
N ARG A 91 -24.03 8.73 -4.50
CA ARG A 91 -24.06 9.25 -3.13
C ARG A 91 -24.61 8.21 -2.16
N PHE A 92 -24.21 8.30 -0.91
CA PHE A 92 -24.72 7.46 0.18
C PHE A 92 -24.66 8.19 1.51
N ALA A 93 -25.42 7.73 2.51
CA ALA A 93 -25.43 8.34 3.85
C ALA A 93 -24.10 8.07 4.56
N LYS A 94 -23.54 9.09 5.23
CA LYS A 94 -22.35 8.98 6.07
C LYS A 94 -22.73 8.34 7.42
N GLN A 95 -23.12 7.05 7.37
CA GLN A 95 -23.53 6.22 8.51
C GLN A 95 -22.92 4.83 8.37
N ARG A 96 -22.34 4.30 9.46
CA ARG A 96 -21.60 3.04 9.46
C ARG A 96 -22.38 1.83 8.93
N ASP A 97 -23.68 1.78 9.19
CA ASP A 97 -24.58 0.68 8.82
C ASP A 97 -25.29 0.86 7.48
N VAL A 98 -24.90 1.90 6.70
CA VAL A 98 -25.45 2.15 5.37
C VAL A 98 -25.26 0.94 4.46
N ARG A 99 -26.33 0.58 3.71
CA ARG A 99 -26.36 -0.56 2.78
C ARG A 99 -26.79 -0.17 1.37
N ALA A 100 -27.14 1.09 1.16
CA ALA A 100 -27.65 1.57 -0.12
C ALA A 100 -26.81 2.76 -0.59
N LYS A 101 -26.50 2.75 -1.88
CA LYS A 101 -25.95 3.88 -2.61
C LYS A 101 -26.92 4.28 -3.71
N GLN A 102 -26.97 5.57 -4.03
CA GLN A 102 -27.82 6.14 -5.07
C GLN A 102 -26.95 6.62 -6.22
N LEU A 103 -27.24 6.12 -7.43
CA LEU A 103 -26.64 6.66 -8.65
C LEU A 103 -27.17 8.08 -8.89
N LEU A 104 -26.26 9.04 -9.08
CA LEU A 104 -26.57 10.42 -9.38
C LEU A 104 -26.52 10.70 -10.89
N ILE A 105 -25.50 10.16 -11.58
CA ILE A 105 -25.32 10.25 -13.03
C ILE A 105 -24.46 9.10 -13.51
N ASP A 106 -24.66 8.68 -14.73
CA ASP A 106 -23.76 7.83 -15.53
C ASP A 106 -23.28 8.65 -16.73
N LEU A 107 -22.08 9.22 -16.63
CA LEU A 107 -21.50 10.08 -17.65
C LEU A 107 -21.30 9.36 -18.98
N ALA A 108 -21.00 8.06 -18.99
CA ALA A 108 -20.82 7.30 -20.21
C ALA A 108 -22.13 7.23 -21.02
N GLN A 109 -23.27 7.10 -20.33
CA GLN A 109 -24.59 7.13 -20.99
C GLN A 109 -24.93 8.53 -21.51
N VAL A 110 -24.65 9.57 -20.71
CA VAL A 110 -25.00 10.97 -21.06
C VAL A 110 -24.13 11.50 -22.19
N SER A 111 -22.83 11.21 -22.17
CA SER A 111 -21.89 11.66 -23.21
C SER A 111 -21.96 10.85 -24.51
N GLY A 112 -22.68 9.74 -24.50
CA GLY A 112 -22.80 8.85 -25.65
C GLY A 112 -21.53 8.06 -26.00
N GLY A 113 -20.62 7.86 -25.02
CA GLY A 113 -19.39 7.12 -25.21
C GLY A 113 -18.66 6.84 -23.91
N GLU A 114 -17.60 6.06 -24.00
CA GLU A 114 -16.74 5.76 -22.87
C GLU A 114 -16.11 7.03 -22.29
N VAL A 115 -16.07 7.10 -20.97
CA VAL A 115 -15.39 8.16 -20.20
C VAL A 115 -14.46 7.55 -19.15
N LYS A 116 -13.48 8.35 -18.70
CA LYS A 116 -12.68 8.03 -17.52
C LYS A 116 -12.83 9.16 -16.51
N LEU A 117 -13.58 8.91 -15.45
CA LEU A 117 -13.86 9.90 -14.41
C LEU A 117 -12.81 9.83 -13.31
N PHE A 118 -12.11 10.93 -13.05
CA PHE A 118 -10.99 10.98 -12.10
C PHE A 118 -11.36 11.63 -10.79
N ASP A 119 -12.23 12.65 -10.82
CA ASP A 119 -12.54 13.40 -9.61
C ASP A 119 -13.91 14.07 -9.63
N ALA A 120 -14.40 14.37 -8.44
CA ALA A 120 -15.59 15.17 -8.22
C ALA A 120 -15.36 16.09 -7.01
N GLU A 121 -15.73 17.34 -7.13
CA GLU A 121 -15.56 18.37 -6.10
C GLU A 121 -16.83 19.21 -5.96
N CYS A 122 -17.29 19.40 -4.72
CA CYS A 122 -18.41 20.26 -4.43
C CYS A 122 -17.95 21.72 -4.33
N HIS A 123 -18.74 22.64 -4.90
CA HIS A 123 -18.45 24.07 -4.76
C HIS A 123 -18.46 24.50 -3.27
N PRO A 124 -17.59 25.39 -2.79
CA PRO A 124 -17.60 25.86 -1.39
C PRO A 124 -18.95 26.45 -0.92
N ARG A 125 -19.71 27.04 -1.85
CA ARG A 125 -21.10 27.51 -1.61
C ARG A 125 -22.14 26.51 -2.12
N PHE A 126 -21.86 25.21 -2.01
CA PHE A 126 -22.74 24.15 -2.50
C PHE A 126 -24.17 24.24 -1.93
N VAL A 127 -24.31 24.60 -0.66
CA VAL A 127 -25.62 24.74 -0.02
C VAL A 127 -26.50 25.78 -0.74
N GLU A 128 -25.89 26.79 -1.41
CA GLU A 128 -26.58 27.82 -2.15
C GLU A 128 -26.80 27.49 -3.61
N ASN A 129 -25.77 26.90 -4.27
CA ASN A 129 -25.74 26.75 -5.72
C ASN A 129 -25.84 25.31 -6.24
N HIS A 130 -25.70 24.31 -5.32
CA HIS A 130 -25.75 22.87 -5.62
C HIS A 130 -24.80 22.43 -6.75
N ALA A 131 -23.70 23.18 -6.94
CA ALA A 131 -22.75 22.92 -8.02
C ALA A 131 -21.75 21.82 -7.63
N VAL A 132 -21.57 20.85 -8.53
CA VAL A 132 -20.57 19.78 -8.47
C VAL A 132 -19.73 19.85 -9.71
N TYR A 133 -18.42 19.83 -9.55
CA TYR A 133 -17.45 19.79 -10.66
C TYR A 133 -16.97 18.36 -10.83
N LEU A 134 -16.89 17.91 -12.09
CA LEU A 134 -16.39 16.59 -12.45
C LEU A 134 -15.22 16.75 -13.42
N CYS A 135 -14.12 16.04 -13.16
CA CYS A 135 -12.97 15.95 -14.08
C CYS A 135 -12.94 14.59 -14.75
N TYR A 136 -13.04 14.53 -16.06
CA TYR A 136 -13.12 13.28 -16.80
C TYR A 136 -12.52 13.39 -18.21
N VAL A 137 -12.02 12.27 -18.72
CA VAL A 137 -11.66 12.12 -20.14
C VAL A 137 -12.91 11.76 -20.92
N HIS A 138 -13.18 12.51 -21.96
CA HIS A 138 -14.16 12.18 -23.00
C HIS A 138 -13.43 11.46 -24.13
N THR A 139 -13.50 10.13 -24.19
CA THR A 139 -12.63 9.32 -25.05
C THR A 139 -12.87 9.57 -26.55
N VAL A 140 -14.12 9.85 -26.97
CA VAL A 140 -14.46 10.15 -28.37
C VAL A 140 -13.88 11.49 -28.81
N ALA A 141 -13.98 12.53 -27.96
CA ALA A 141 -13.41 13.85 -28.24
C ALA A 141 -11.89 13.90 -28.02
N LYS A 142 -11.31 12.89 -27.35
CA LYS A 142 -9.89 12.82 -26.96
C LYS A 142 -9.44 14.03 -26.17
N GLU A 143 -10.27 14.46 -25.24
CA GLU A 143 -9.99 15.58 -24.35
C GLU A 143 -10.34 15.25 -22.91
N THR A 144 -9.61 15.86 -21.98
CA THR A 144 -9.98 15.92 -20.58
C THR A 144 -10.82 17.15 -20.37
N ARG A 145 -11.92 17.01 -19.62
CA ARG A 145 -12.89 18.07 -19.31
C ARG A 145 -12.99 18.27 -17.81
N VAL A 146 -13.13 19.51 -17.42
CA VAL A 146 -13.76 19.88 -16.15
C VAL A 146 -15.12 20.49 -16.48
N SER A 147 -16.18 19.83 -16.03
CA SER A 147 -17.56 20.28 -16.24
C SER A 147 -18.24 20.52 -14.90
N ARG A 148 -19.03 21.57 -14.82
CA ARG A 148 -19.93 21.85 -13.69
C ARG A 148 -21.31 21.28 -13.97
N PHE A 149 -21.87 20.59 -12.97
CA PHE A 149 -23.24 20.07 -12.95
C PHE A 149 -24.00 20.63 -11.75
N THR A 150 -25.33 20.62 -11.81
CA THR A 150 -26.19 20.98 -10.68
C THR A 150 -26.78 19.71 -10.07
N LEU A 151 -26.59 19.50 -8.76
CA LEU A 151 -27.25 18.42 -8.03
C LEU A 151 -28.71 18.84 -7.74
N SER A 152 -29.65 18.25 -8.50
CA SER A 152 -31.08 18.51 -8.39
C SER A 152 -31.79 17.31 -7.75
N GLY A 153 -32.14 17.44 -6.50
CA GLY A 153 -32.84 16.37 -5.77
C GLY A 153 -32.07 15.07 -5.71
N LYS A 154 -32.38 14.14 -6.63
CA LYS A 154 -31.82 12.77 -6.62
C LYS A 154 -30.79 12.51 -7.72
N HIS A 155 -30.44 13.46 -8.55
CA HIS A 155 -29.52 13.29 -9.67
C HIS A 155 -28.68 14.54 -9.92
N LEU A 156 -27.50 14.33 -10.51
CA LEU A 156 -26.80 15.39 -11.22
C LEU A 156 -27.53 15.61 -12.55
N ASP A 157 -28.02 16.83 -12.75
CA ASP A 157 -28.78 17.16 -13.95
C ASP A 157 -27.84 17.24 -15.16
N ALA A 158 -27.95 16.27 -16.06
CA ALA A 158 -27.14 16.22 -17.26
C ALA A 158 -27.35 17.45 -18.18
N ALA A 159 -28.57 18.03 -18.20
CA ALA A 159 -28.87 19.21 -18.99
C ALA A 159 -28.24 20.49 -18.43
N SER A 160 -27.81 20.46 -17.17
CA SER A 160 -27.12 21.57 -16.51
C SER A 160 -25.62 21.61 -16.81
N GLU A 161 -25.08 20.66 -17.55
CA GLU A 161 -23.65 20.61 -17.82
C GLU A 161 -23.15 21.93 -18.40
N THR A 162 -22.12 22.46 -17.76
CA THR A 162 -21.36 23.60 -18.26
C THR A 162 -19.88 23.20 -18.29
N VAL A 163 -19.33 23.03 -19.50
CA VAL A 163 -17.90 22.76 -19.67
C VAL A 163 -17.13 24.00 -19.24
N VAL A 164 -16.32 23.86 -18.18
CA VAL A 164 -15.49 24.93 -17.62
C VAL A 164 -14.24 25.10 -18.46
N ILE A 165 -13.43 24.04 -18.59
CA ILE A 165 -12.16 24.04 -19.32
C ILE A 165 -11.90 22.66 -19.89
N THR A 166 -11.13 22.62 -21.01
CA THR A 166 -10.69 21.38 -21.65
C THR A 166 -9.23 21.46 -22.05
N TRP A 167 -8.60 20.27 -22.14
CA TRP A 167 -7.26 20.10 -22.71
C TRP A 167 -7.15 18.72 -23.37
N PRO A 168 -6.15 18.48 -24.25
CA PRO A 168 -5.98 17.18 -24.88
C PRO A 168 -5.79 16.07 -23.86
N SER A 169 -6.51 14.95 -24.00
CA SER A 169 -6.28 13.76 -23.19
C SER A 169 -5.14 12.91 -23.74
N GLY A 170 -4.41 12.23 -22.88
CA GLY A 170 -3.28 11.39 -23.26
C GLY A 170 -3.04 10.21 -22.34
N GLY A 171 -1.78 9.84 -22.17
CA GLY A 171 -1.37 8.79 -21.24
C GLY A 171 -1.55 9.23 -19.79
N HIS A 172 -0.89 10.30 -19.39
CA HIS A 172 -1.01 10.90 -18.05
C HIS A 172 -1.98 12.08 -18.11
N ASN A 173 -3.07 12.00 -17.37
CA ASN A 173 -4.11 13.03 -17.43
C ASN A 173 -4.20 13.90 -16.15
N GLY A 174 -3.65 13.42 -15.02
CA GLY A 174 -3.88 14.08 -13.73
C GLY A 174 -5.36 14.03 -13.34
N GLY A 175 -5.96 15.20 -13.11
CA GLY A 175 -7.42 15.35 -13.03
C GLY A 175 -7.97 15.52 -11.63
N CYS A 176 -7.16 15.92 -10.64
CA CYS A 176 -7.65 16.29 -9.32
C CYS A 176 -8.25 17.70 -9.34
N LEU A 177 -9.33 17.86 -8.60
CA LEU A 177 -10.03 19.12 -8.33
C LEU A 177 -9.99 19.42 -6.84
N GLU A 178 -9.69 20.66 -6.48
CA GLU A 178 -9.70 21.10 -5.07
C GLU A 178 -9.93 22.60 -4.99
N PHE A 179 -10.83 23.05 -4.13
CA PHE A 179 -11.00 24.47 -3.88
C PHE A 179 -9.98 25.00 -2.88
N GLY A 180 -9.27 26.03 -3.28
CA GLY A 180 -8.36 26.74 -2.40
C GLY A 180 -9.07 27.57 -1.34
N LYS A 181 -8.32 27.94 -0.27
CA LYS A 181 -8.77 28.91 0.74
C LYS A 181 -9.17 30.25 0.14
N ASP A 182 -8.65 30.60 -1.01
CA ASP A 182 -8.94 31.80 -1.80
C ASP A 182 -10.25 31.70 -2.60
N GLY A 183 -10.93 30.55 -2.54
CA GLY A 183 -12.18 30.25 -3.24
C GLY A 183 -12.01 29.93 -4.71
N TYR A 184 -10.77 29.79 -5.22
CA TYR A 184 -10.51 29.40 -6.61
C TYR A 184 -10.34 27.89 -6.74
N LEU A 185 -10.68 27.37 -7.92
CA LEU A 185 -10.53 25.96 -8.24
C LEU A 185 -9.10 25.68 -8.72
N TYR A 186 -8.41 24.79 -8.02
CA TYR A 186 -7.13 24.22 -8.43
C TYR A 186 -7.38 22.91 -9.17
N ILE A 187 -6.67 22.69 -10.28
CA ILE A 187 -6.82 21.53 -11.15
C ILE A 187 -5.44 20.99 -11.46
N SER A 188 -5.18 19.71 -11.20
CA SER A 188 -3.94 19.09 -11.65
C SER A 188 -4.10 18.50 -13.05
N THR A 189 -3.08 18.68 -13.92
CA THR A 189 -3.02 18.12 -15.27
C THR A 189 -1.74 17.33 -15.46
N GLY A 190 -1.81 16.15 -16.05
CA GLY A 190 -0.63 15.38 -16.41
C GLY A 190 0.04 15.88 -17.69
N ASP A 191 1.25 15.38 -17.98
CA ASP A 191 2.02 15.74 -19.19
C ASP A 191 1.40 15.24 -20.49
N GLY A 192 0.31 14.47 -20.43
CA GLY A 192 -0.39 13.89 -21.60
C GLY A 192 0.39 12.78 -22.31
N SER A 193 1.64 12.55 -21.93
CA SER A 193 2.50 11.55 -22.55
C SER A 193 2.22 10.14 -22.10
N GLY A 194 2.61 9.14 -22.89
CA GLY A 194 2.75 7.77 -22.43
C GLY A 194 4.03 7.61 -21.58
N PRO A 195 4.25 6.40 -21.02
CA PRO A 195 5.40 6.18 -20.14
C PRO A 195 6.75 6.29 -20.85
N ASN A 196 6.81 6.03 -22.16
CA ASN A 196 8.05 6.02 -22.95
C ASN A 196 7.87 6.64 -24.34
N PRO A 197 8.77 7.56 -24.74
CA PRO A 197 9.82 8.16 -23.94
C PRO A 197 9.25 9.09 -22.85
N PRO A 198 9.98 9.37 -21.76
CA PRO A 198 9.51 10.28 -20.73
C PRO A 198 9.22 11.66 -21.32
N ASP A 199 8.00 12.17 -21.09
CA ASP A 199 7.47 13.40 -21.70
C ASP A 199 7.68 13.45 -23.22
N GLY A 200 7.17 12.44 -23.92
CA GLY A 200 7.29 12.33 -25.37
C GLY A 200 6.59 13.46 -26.15
N LEU A 201 5.69 14.20 -25.50
CA LEU A 201 5.01 15.39 -26.05
C LEU A 201 5.75 16.69 -25.75
N THR A 202 6.76 16.68 -24.87
CA THR A 202 7.57 17.84 -24.47
C THR A 202 6.76 18.96 -23.78
N THR A 203 5.78 18.58 -22.98
CA THR A 203 4.82 19.50 -22.34
C THR A 203 5.24 19.93 -20.93
N GLY A 204 6.02 19.12 -20.21
CA GLY A 204 6.36 19.39 -18.81
C GLY A 204 7.07 20.71 -18.56
N GLN A 205 7.85 21.23 -19.53
CA GLN A 205 8.53 22.53 -19.45
C GLN A 205 7.90 23.61 -20.34
N ASP A 206 6.77 23.30 -21.01
CA ASP A 206 6.05 24.23 -21.88
C ASP A 206 4.88 24.88 -21.12
N VAL A 207 4.95 26.18 -20.94
CA VAL A 207 3.86 26.96 -20.32
C VAL A 207 2.85 27.50 -21.33
N SER A 208 3.00 27.20 -22.61
CA SER A 208 2.06 27.62 -23.66
C SER A 208 0.85 26.71 -23.82
N ASP A 209 0.86 25.53 -23.21
CA ASP A 209 -0.28 24.60 -23.10
C ASP A 209 -0.74 24.42 -21.64
N LEU A 210 -1.66 23.50 -21.35
CA LEU A 210 -2.22 23.27 -20.02
C LEU A 210 -1.73 21.96 -19.40
N LEU A 211 -0.81 21.24 -20.03
CA LEU A 211 -0.37 19.92 -19.60
C LEU A 211 0.79 20.02 -18.58
N GLY A 212 0.95 18.98 -17.77
CA GLY A 212 2.01 18.92 -16.77
C GLY A 212 1.98 20.04 -15.72
N ALA A 213 0.79 20.48 -15.32
CA ALA A 213 0.61 21.72 -14.55
C ALA A 213 -0.39 21.59 -13.39
N VAL A 214 -0.40 22.60 -12.52
CA VAL A 214 -1.52 22.94 -11.66
C VAL A 214 -2.12 24.24 -12.18
N LEU A 215 -3.40 24.20 -12.53
CA LEU A 215 -4.18 25.36 -12.98
C LEU A 215 -4.91 25.97 -11.80
N ARG A 216 -5.21 27.30 -11.87
CA ARG A 216 -6.01 28.01 -10.85
C ARG A 216 -7.01 28.92 -11.52
N LEU A 217 -8.30 28.69 -11.27
CA LEU A 217 -9.41 29.32 -11.98
C LEU A 217 -10.44 29.91 -11.01
N ASN A 218 -11.01 31.07 -11.37
CA ASN A 218 -12.19 31.61 -10.71
C ASN A 218 -13.45 31.14 -11.47
N VAL A 219 -14.14 30.15 -10.92
CA VAL A 219 -15.34 29.54 -11.50
C VAL A 219 -16.66 30.28 -11.13
N ASP A 220 -16.57 31.30 -10.28
CA ASP A 220 -17.68 32.16 -9.91
C ASP A 220 -17.90 33.32 -10.91
N ALA A 221 -16.94 33.56 -11.79
CA ALA A 221 -17.01 34.60 -12.79
C ALA A 221 -16.95 34.02 -14.20
N SER A 222 -17.85 34.46 -15.06
CA SER A 222 -17.96 34.01 -16.45
C SER A 222 -17.87 35.20 -17.40
N PRO A 223 -16.67 35.70 -17.69
CA PRO A 223 -16.50 36.77 -18.67
C PRO A 223 -16.88 36.26 -20.07
N GLN A 224 -17.22 37.19 -20.97
CA GLN A 224 -17.69 36.84 -22.31
C GLN A 224 -16.77 35.83 -23.03
N GLY A 225 -17.33 34.71 -23.45
CA GLY A 225 -16.64 33.63 -24.17
C GLY A 225 -15.93 32.60 -23.30
N ARG A 226 -16.06 32.67 -21.95
CA ARG A 226 -15.49 31.67 -21.02
C ARG A 226 -16.45 31.38 -19.86
N ASN A 227 -16.37 30.16 -19.32
CA ASN A 227 -17.13 29.74 -18.15
C ASN A 227 -16.31 29.83 -16.84
N TYR A 228 -15.21 30.58 -16.85
CA TYR A 228 -14.35 30.91 -15.71
C TYR A 228 -13.61 32.23 -16.00
N ALA A 229 -13.16 32.90 -14.96
CA ALA A 229 -12.20 33.99 -15.06
C ALA A 229 -10.81 33.55 -14.59
N ILE A 230 -9.79 34.24 -15.07
CA ILE A 230 -8.41 34.05 -14.62
C ILE A 230 -8.15 34.99 -13.46
N PRO A 231 -7.73 34.48 -12.27
CA PRO A 231 -7.32 35.35 -11.17
C PRO A 231 -6.17 36.27 -11.62
N SER A 232 -6.28 37.56 -11.31
CA SER A 232 -5.32 38.58 -11.79
C SER A 232 -3.91 38.40 -11.24
N ASP A 233 -3.77 37.67 -10.14
CA ASP A 233 -2.50 37.32 -9.49
C ASP A 233 -1.91 35.98 -9.95
N ASN A 234 -2.50 35.30 -10.95
CA ASN A 234 -1.85 34.15 -11.56
C ASN A 234 -0.50 34.57 -12.19
N PRO A 235 0.54 33.70 -12.07
CA PRO A 235 1.93 34.10 -12.39
C PRO A 235 2.17 34.45 -13.86
N PHE A 236 1.36 33.88 -14.77
CA PHE A 236 1.55 34.03 -16.21
C PHE A 236 0.56 34.98 -16.87
N VAL A 237 -0.24 35.71 -16.11
CA VAL A 237 -1.14 36.75 -16.64
C VAL A 237 -0.33 37.80 -17.40
N GLY A 238 -0.71 38.07 -18.65
CA GLY A 238 -0.06 39.05 -19.52
C GLY A 238 1.34 38.64 -20.02
N LYS A 239 1.74 37.38 -19.84
CA LYS A 239 2.98 36.84 -20.42
C LYS A 239 2.71 36.28 -21.82
N GLU A 240 3.57 36.65 -22.76
CA GLU A 240 3.53 36.08 -24.11
C GLU A 240 3.88 34.58 -24.08
N ASN A 241 3.25 33.81 -24.93
CA ASN A 241 3.45 32.37 -25.08
C ASN A 241 3.29 31.58 -23.76
N ALA A 242 2.39 32.03 -22.89
CA ALA A 242 2.09 31.35 -21.64
C ALA A 242 0.58 31.33 -21.36
N ARG A 243 0.10 30.23 -20.83
CA ARG A 243 -1.29 30.08 -20.40
C ARG A 243 -1.48 30.73 -19.04
N ALA A 244 -2.36 31.71 -19.00
CA ALA A 244 -2.63 32.47 -17.79
C ALA A 244 -3.37 31.66 -16.70
N GLU A 245 -3.93 30.51 -17.05
CA GLU A 245 -4.54 29.54 -16.16
C GLU A 245 -3.54 28.85 -15.25
N ILE A 246 -2.26 28.74 -15.67
CA ILE A 246 -1.21 28.00 -14.95
C ILE A 246 -0.85 28.72 -13.66
N TRP A 247 -0.85 27.93 -12.55
CA TRP A 247 -0.33 28.33 -11.25
C TRP A 247 1.10 27.83 -11.00
N ALA A 248 1.36 26.55 -11.39
CA ALA A 248 2.69 25.92 -11.38
C ALA A 248 2.76 24.87 -12.48
N TYR A 249 3.95 24.42 -12.88
CA TYR A 249 4.17 23.48 -13.96
C TYR A 249 5.36 22.57 -13.72
N GLY A 250 5.69 21.70 -14.66
CA GLY A 250 6.80 20.76 -14.55
C GLY A 250 6.44 19.48 -13.78
N LEU A 251 5.20 19.00 -13.93
CA LEU A 251 4.66 17.78 -13.33
C LEU A 251 4.46 16.69 -14.39
N ARG A 252 4.55 15.43 -13.98
CA ARG A 252 4.35 14.28 -14.86
C ARG A 252 2.91 13.75 -14.83
N ASN A 253 2.51 13.20 -13.72
CA ASN A 253 1.17 12.66 -13.50
C ASN A 253 0.72 12.95 -12.06
N PRO A 254 0.40 14.21 -11.77
CA PRO A 254 0.01 14.66 -10.45
C PRO A 254 -1.34 14.04 -10.04
N TRP A 255 -1.27 12.97 -9.24
CA TRP A 255 -2.46 12.25 -8.80
C TRP A 255 -2.85 12.68 -7.40
N LYS A 256 -3.90 13.48 -7.34
CA LYS A 256 -4.45 14.11 -6.15
C LYS A 256 -3.53 15.18 -5.56
N LEU A 257 -4.13 16.28 -5.24
CA LEU A 257 -3.54 17.41 -4.52
C LEU A 257 -4.34 17.70 -3.26
N GLY A 258 -3.76 18.42 -2.32
CA GLY A 258 -4.48 18.89 -1.15
C GLY A 258 -4.09 20.32 -0.84
N VAL A 259 -5.10 21.10 -0.47
CA VAL A 259 -4.93 22.49 -0.03
C VAL A 259 -5.05 22.55 1.49
N ASP A 260 -4.12 23.22 2.16
CA ASP A 260 -4.23 23.50 3.58
C ASP A 260 -5.32 24.57 3.81
N PRO A 261 -6.45 24.24 4.44
CA PRO A 261 -7.52 25.22 4.65
C PRO A 261 -7.14 26.35 5.61
N LEU A 262 -6.06 26.17 6.40
CA LEU A 262 -5.61 27.19 7.35
C LEU A 262 -4.77 28.27 6.68
N ASN A 263 -3.78 27.89 5.85
CA ASN A 263 -2.79 28.81 5.29
C ASN A 263 -2.79 28.89 3.75
N GLY A 264 -3.53 28.03 3.06
CA GLY A 264 -3.65 27.99 1.60
C GLY A 264 -2.45 27.33 0.89
N ASN A 265 -1.54 26.67 1.60
CA ASN A 265 -0.47 25.91 0.98
C ASN A 265 -1.05 24.73 0.18
N VAL A 266 -0.50 24.51 -1.01
CA VAL A 266 -0.92 23.43 -1.90
C VAL A 266 0.19 22.39 -1.98
N PHE A 267 -0.17 21.12 -1.84
CA PHE A 267 0.72 19.97 -2.00
C PHE A 267 0.16 19.05 -3.07
N VAL A 268 1.04 18.38 -3.81
CA VAL A 268 0.65 17.41 -4.83
C VAL A 268 1.55 16.17 -4.73
N ALA A 269 0.96 15.00 -4.87
CA ALA A 269 1.68 13.77 -5.13
C ALA A 269 1.79 13.58 -6.64
N ASP A 270 3.01 13.50 -7.14
CA ASP A 270 3.32 13.40 -8.57
C ASP A 270 4.02 12.07 -8.86
N ASN A 271 3.38 11.23 -9.67
CA ASN A 271 3.93 9.93 -10.04
C ASN A 271 5.09 10.10 -11.00
N GLY A 272 6.24 9.58 -10.60
CA GLY A 272 7.45 9.61 -11.38
C GLY A 272 7.50 8.60 -12.52
N TRP A 273 8.67 8.42 -13.09
CA TRP A 273 8.86 7.57 -14.28
C TRP A 273 9.34 6.16 -13.92
N GLU A 274 10.62 5.97 -13.61
CA GLU A 274 11.20 4.65 -13.33
C GLU A 274 11.93 4.56 -12.00
N THR A 275 12.18 5.69 -11.33
CA THR A 275 13.10 5.71 -10.20
C THR A 275 12.51 6.32 -8.95
N TRP A 276 11.71 7.37 -9.07
CA TRP A 276 11.26 8.18 -7.95
C TRP A 276 9.78 8.53 -8.01
N GLU A 277 9.14 8.53 -6.85
CA GLU A 277 7.84 9.15 -6.60
C GLU A 277 8.03 10.45 -5.81
N MET A 278 7.21 11.47 -6.06
CA MET A 278 7.48 12.82 -5.56
C MET A 278 6.28 13.44 -4.85
N VAL A 279 6.57 14.23 -3.80
CA VAL A 279 5.62 15.15 -3.20
C VAL A 279 6.18 16.57 -3.37
N HIS A 280 5.42 17.44 -4.05
CA HIS A 280 5.77 18.83 -4.26
C HIS A 280 4.91 19.76 -3.39
N ARG A 281 5.52 20.80 -2.85
CA ARG A 281 4.81 21.99 -2.42
C ARG A 281 4.66 22.91 -3.62
N ILE A 282 3.44 23.17 -4.01
CA ILE A 282 3.12 24.00 -5.17
C ILE A 282 3.16 25.47 -4.76
N VAL A 283 4.00 26.25 -5.41
CA VAL A 283 4.13 27.67 -5.20
C VAL A 283 3.81 28.44 -6.48
N ARG A 284 3.40 29.68 -6.34
CA ARG A 284 3.05 30.57 -7.47
C ARG A 284 4.21 30.68 -8.47
N GLY A 285 3.99 30.25 -9.71
CA GLY A 285 4.99 30.23 -10.79
C GLY A 285 6.06 29.15 -10.64
N GLY A 286 5.87 28.18 -9.72
CA GLY A 286 6.84 27.12 -9.47
C GLY A 286 7.02 26.16 -10.65
N ASN A 287 8.25 25.73 -10.89
CA ASN A 287 8.64 24.71 -11.85
C ASN A 287 9.08 23.46 -11.07
N CYS A 288 8.31 22.38 -11.16
CA CYS A 288 8.58 21.11 -10.45
C CYS A 288 9.64 20.23 -11.12
N GLY A 289 10.06 20.58 -12.35
CA GLY A 289 11.27 20.05 -12.98
C GLY A 289 11.07 18.97 -14.03
N TRP A 290 9.92 18.30 -14.11
CA TRP A 290 9.67 17.29 -15.13
C TRP A 290 9.69 17.89 -16.55
N PRO A 291 10.32 17.24 -17.56
CA PRO A 291 11.10 15.99 -17.51
C PRO A 291 12.63 16.21 -17.35
N VAL A 292 13.07 17.43 -17.13
CA VAL A 292 14.52 17.76 -16.96
C VAL A 292 15.07 17.05 -15.73
N MET A 293 14.23 16.95 -14.69
CA MET A 293 14.51 16.25 -13.44
C MET A 293 13.44 15.20 -13.15
N GLU A 294 13.84 14.08 -12.55
CA GLU A 294 12.98 13.17 -11.81
C GLU A 294 13.43 13.24 -10.35
N ALA A 295 12.60 13.81 -9.48
CA ALA A 295 12.97 14.22 -8.13
C ALA A 295 14.21 15.13 -8.12
N ARG A 296 15.33 14.63 -7.58
CA ARG A 296 16.62 15.34 -7.53
C ARG A 296 17.62 14.84 -8.58
N ALA A 297 17.25 13.79 -9.33
CA ALA A 297 18.08 13.22 -10.36
C ALA A 297 17.85 13.93 -11.71
N LYS A 298 18.92 14.15 -12.46
CA LYS A 298 18.85 14.67 -13.82
C LYS A 298 18.35 13.58 -14.76
N LEU A 299 17.37 13.90 -15.61
CA LEU A 299 16.79 12.95 -16.55
C LEU A 299 17.00 13.43 -17.99
N ARG A 300 16.16 14.33 -18.49
CA ARG A 300 16.23 14.85 -19.88
C ARG A 300 16.88 16.24 -19.92
N THR A 301 18.17 16.28 -19.74
CA THR A 301 18.94 17.55 -19.67
C THR A 301 19.05 18.30 -21.00
N GLU A 302 18.69 17.65 -22.10
CA GLU A 302 18.60 18.26 -23.43
C GLU A 302 17.32 19.11 -23.61
N VAL A 303 16.29 18.92 -22.77
CA VAL A 303 15.07 19.71 -22.79
C VAL A 303 15.35 21.08 -22.17
N PRO A 304 15.01 22.18 -22.85
CA PRO A 304 15.14 23.51 -22.29
C PRO A 304 14.31 23.67 -21.02
N VAL A 305 14.90 24.25 -19.99
CA VAL A 305 14.16 24.58 -18.75
C VAL A 305 13.18 25.72 -19.05
N GLY A 306 11.97 25.59 -18.55
CA GLY A 306 10.93 26.61 -18.68
C GLY A 306 11.29 27.93 -17.98
N PRO A 307 10.38 28.93 -18.01
CA PRO A 307 10.72 30.32 -17.67
C PRO A 307 11.10 30.57 -16.20
N THR A 308 10.92 29.62 -15.30
CA THR A 308 11.26 29.78 -13.87
C THR A 308 12.20 28.68 -13.40
N PRO A 309 13.04 28.94 -12.36
CA PRO A 309 13.94 27.95 -11.82
C PRO A 309 13.21 26.69 -11.31
N ILE A 310 13.86 25.54 -11.47
CA ILE A 310 13.35 24.26 -10.95
C ILE A 310 13.42 24.27 -9.42
N ILE A 311 12.33 23.84 -8.80
CA ILE A 311 12.16 23.65 -7.35
C ILE A 311 12.07 22.16 -7.08
N PRO A 312 12.98 21.58 -6.30
CA PRO A 312 12.94 20.15 -6.00
C PRO A 312 11.71 19.79 -5.15
N PRO A 313 11.29 18.52 -5.16
CA PRO A 313 10.21 18.04 -4.29
C PRO A 313 10.57 18.23 -2.81
N VAL A 314 9.57 18.37 -1.97
CA VAL A 314 9.72 18.43 -0.50
C VAL A 314 9.91 17.05 0.11
N LYS A 315 9.48 16.01 -0.60
CA LYS A 315 9.74 14.61 -0.29
C LYS A 315 9.81 13.80 -1.59
N ASP A 316 10.74 12.88 -1.65
CA ASP A 316 10.90 11.90 -2.71
C ASP A 316 11.02 10.49 -2.11
N HIS A 317 10.52 9.50 -2.84
CA HIS A 317 10.60 8.08 -2.50
C HIS A 317 11.22 7.32 -3.66
N PRO A 318 12.26 6.50 -3.43
CA PRO A 318 12.72 5.58 -4.47
C PRO A 318 11.66 4.49 -4.74
N HIS A 319 11.66 3.91 -5.93
CA HIS A 319 10.71 2.84 -6.29
C HIS A 319 10.86 1.54 -5.45
N THR A 320 11.85 1.48 -4.57
CA THR A 320 11.95 0.46 -3.51
C THR A 320 11.02 0.73 -2.32
N GLU A 321 10.49 1.96 -2.19
CA GLU A 321 9.59 2.38 -1.10
C GLU A 321 8.17 2.67 -1.60
N ALA A 322 8.04 3.32 -2.76
CA ALA A 322 6.76 3.72 -3.36
C ALA A 322 6.80 3.55 -4.88
N ASN A 323 5.66 3.30 -5.51
CA ASN A 323 5.58 3.05 -6.95
C ASN A 323 4.44 3.81 -7.66
N SER A 324 3.56 4.44 -6.90
CA SER A 324 2.49 5.29 -7.44
C SER A 324 1.85 6.08 -6.29
N VAL A 325 2.38 7.27 -6.03
CA VAL A 325 1.94 8.10 -4.91
C VAL A 325 0.58 8.75 -5.17
N ILE A 326 -0.23 8.78 -4.14
CA ILE A 326 -1.60 9.32 -4.13
C ILE A 326 -1.67 10.42 -3.08
N GLY A 327 -1.96 11.64 -3.48
CA GLY A 327 -2.15 12.77 -2.58
C GLY A 327 -3.46 12.70 -1.79
N GLY A 328 -3.53 13.45 -0.72
CA GLY A 328 -4.72 13.60 0.10
C GLY A 328 -4.75 14.97 0.79
N PRO A 329 -5.56 15.18 1.82
CA PRO A 329 -5.72 16.48 2.46
C PRO A 329 -4.52 16.86 3.34
N VAL A 330 -4.34 18.15 3.57
CA VAL A 330 -3.63 18.63 4.75
C VAL A 330 -4.61 18.56 5.92
N TYR A 331 -4.41 17.59 6.80
CA TYR A 331 -5.37 17.29 7.86
C TYR A 331 -5.46 18.44 8.90
N ARG A 332 -6.69 18.89 9.20
CA ARG A 332 -6.99 19.95 10.15
C ARG A 332 -8.17 19.61 11.07
N GLY A 333 -8.47 18.32 11.23
CA GLY A 333 -9.55 17.84 12.10
C GLY A 333 -9.10 17.60 13.54
N ASP A 334 -10.09 17.45 14.44
CA ASP A 334 -9.84 17.21 15.88
C ASP A 334 -9.78 15.73 16.27
N LYS A 335 -10.28 14.82 15.42
CA LYS A 335 -10.29 13.37 15.73
C LYS A 335 -8.89 12.75 15.77
N LEU A 336 -7.96 13.27 14.96
CA LEU A 336 -6.60 12.79 14.87
C LEU A 336 -5.62 13.94 15.18
N PRO A 337 -5.55 14.43 16.43
CA PRO A 337 -4.79 15.63 16.77
C PRO A 337 -3.29 15.50 16.44
N GLY A 338 -2.76 14.28 16.45
CA GLY A 338 -1.38 14.00 16.02
C GLY A 338 -1.11 14.21 14.54
N LEU A 339 -2.16 14.42 13.70
CA LEU A 339 -2.04 14.73 12.28
C LEU A 339 -2.31 16.19 11.94
N ASN A 340 -2.69 17.02 12.90
CA ASN A 340 -2.98 18.43 12.60
C ASN A 340 -1.78 19.11 11.92
N GLY A 341 -1.99 19.72 10.73
CA GLY A 341 -0.94 20.31 9.90
C GLY A 341 -0.12 19.30 9.09
N THR A 342 -0.64 18.11 8.88
CA THR A 342 0.05 17.06 8.14
C THR A 342 -0.62 16.83 6.79
N PHE A 343 0.14 16.94 5.69
CA PHE A 343 -0.30 16.44 4.39
C PHE A 343 -0.26 14.91 4.43
N VAL A 344 -1.41 14.28 4.28
CA VAL A 344 -1.55 12.82 4.27
C VAL A 344 -1.54 12.33 2.84
N TYR A 345 -0.73 11.33 2.55
CA TYR A 345 -0.63 10.73 1.23
C TYR A 345 -0.27 9.25 1.36
N GLY A 346 -0.43 8.49 0.31
CA GLY A 346 -0.14 7.07 0.33
C GLY A 346 0.38 6.59 -1.01
N ASP A 347 0.55 5.28 -1.13
CA ASP A 347 0.96 4.63 -2.38
C ASP A 347 -0.06 3.56 -2.80
N TYR A 348 -0.43 3.60 -4.08
CA TYR A 348 -1.39 2.67 -4.66
C TYR A 348 -0.88 1.22 -4.69
N ILE A 349 0.43 1.02 -4.92
CA ILE A 349 1.01 -0.33 -5.08
C ILE A 349 1.34 -0.96 -3.73
N THR A 350 1.99 -0.20 -2.84
CA THR A 350 2.45 -0.72 -1.54
C THR A 350 1.39 -0.67 -0.46
N GLY A 351 0.39 0.22 -0.59
CA GLY A 351 -0.64 0.44 0.43
C GLY A 351 -0.14 1.22 1.65
N THR A 352 1.09 1.71 1.63
CA THR A 352 1.65 2.49 2.72
C THR A 352 1.06 3.90 2.75
N ILE A 353 0.70 4.38 3.93
CA ILE A 353 0.21 5.74 4.16
C ILE A 353 1.24 6.51 4.98
N TRP A 354 1.59 7.70 4.50
CA TRP A 354 2.53 8.61 5.14
C TRP A 354 1.89 9.92 5.54
N GLY A 355 2.54 10.60 6.46
CA GLY A 355 2.27 11.97 6.83
C GLY A 355 3.50 12.83 6.65
N LEU A 356 3.33 13.97 5.97
CA LEU A 356 4.34 15.01 5.82
C LEU A 356 3.86 16.25 6.58
N ARG A 357 4.47 16.55 7.73
CA ARG A 357 4.11 17.74 8.51
C ARG A 357 4.57 19.00 7.78
N THR A 358 3.67 19.98 7.67
CA THR A 358 3.84 21.13 6.78
C THR A 358 3.98 22.46 7.51
N ASP A 359 3.85 22.49 8.85
CA ASP A 359 3.84 23.73 9.64
C ASP A 359 5.24 24.36 9.80
N ASP A 360 6.29 23.54 9.63
CA ASP A 360 7.70 23.95 9.76
C ASP A 360 8.38 23.98 8.40
N GLN A 361 9.52 24.69 8.30
CA GLN A 361 10.36 24.65 7.10
C GLN A 361 11.06 23.31 6.92
N ASP A 362 11.27 22.57 8.01
CA ASP A 362 11.79 21.21 8.03
C ASP A 362 10.61 20.23 8.02
N TYR A 363 10.26 19.74 6.82
CA TYR A 363 9.18 18.77 6.62
C TYR A 363 9.47 17.46 7.36
N GLN A 364 8.70 17.19 8.42
CA GLN A 364 8.82 15.91 9.14
C GLN A 364 7.97 14.85 8.44
N HIS A 365 8.65 13.84 7.93
CA HIS A 365 8.04 12.70 7.27
C HIS A 365 7.97 11.47 8.20
N ARG A 366 6.82 10.78 8.20
CA ARG A 366 6.65 9.53 8.95
C ARG A 366 5.65 8.59 8.28
N THR A 367 5.86 7.29 8.45
CA THR A 367 4.86 6.29 8.11
C THR A 367 3.74 6.33 9.16
N LEU A 368 2.49 6.39 8.69
CA LEU A 368 1.30 6.37 9.54
C LEU A 368 0.79 4.95 9.72
N VAL A 369 0.66 4.22 8.63
CA VAL A 369 0.26 2.81 8.61
C VAL A 369 0.71 2.15 7.30
N ASP A 370 0.98 0.87 7.37
CA ASP A 370 1.20 -0.01 6.24
C ASP A 370 -0.02 -0.90 6.05
N THR A 371 -0.60 -0.92 4.86
CA THR A 371 -1.85 -1.63 4.56
C THR A 371 -1.71 -2.50 3.31
N ASP A 372 -2.66 -3.40 3.11
CA ASP A 372 -2.74 -4.20 1.87
C ASP A 372 -3.63 -3.52 0.80
N GLN A 373 -4.13 -2.29 1.04
CA GLN A 373 -5.10 -1.65 0.17
C GLN A 373 -4.45 -0.99 -1.05
N ARG A 374 -5.21 -0.93 -2.15
CA ARG A 374 -4.87 -0.18 -3.37
C ARG A 374 -5.42 1.24 -3.26
N ILE A 375 -4.68 2.12 -2.62
CA ILE A 375 -5.14 3.46 -2.26
C ILE A 375 -5.29 4.32 -3.51
N THR A 376 -6.45 4.97 -3.68
CA THR A 376 -6.73 5.85 -4.82
C THR A 376 -7.12 7.29 -4.45
N ALA A 377 -7.65 7.50 -3.24
CA ALA A 377 -7.99 8.83 -2.74
C ALA A 377 -8.05 8.86 -1.21
N PHE A 378 -7.97 10.07 -0.68
CA PHE A 378 -8.21 10.40 0.71
C PHE A 378 -9.21 11.55 0.80
N THR A 379 -10.00 11.59 1.88
CA THR A 379 -10.91 12.71 2.15
C THR A 379 -11.01 12.96 3.63
N GLN A 380 -10.90 14.22 4.02
CA GLN A 380 -11.21 14.64 5.39
C GLN A 380 -12.70 14.97 5.49
N GLY A 381 -13.42 14.24 6.35
CA GLY A 381 -14.80 14.57 6.67
C GLY A 381 -14.93 15.80 7.57
N THR A 382 -16.08 16.47 7.52
CA THR A 382 -16.37 17.70 8.30
C THR A 382 -16.35 17.47 9.81
N ALA A 383 -16.56 16.24 10.29
CA ALA A 383 -16.45 15.89 11.71
C ALA A 383 -15.03 15.42 12.09
N GLY A 384 -14.02 15.62 11.22
CA GLY A 384 -12.63 15.30 11.46
C GLY A 384 -12.26 13.86 11.18
N GLU A 385 -13.09 13.07 10.50
CA GLU A 385 -12.71 11.76 9.98
C GLU A 385 -11.66 11.92 8.90
N LEU A 386 -10.79 10.91 8.75
CA LEU A 386 -9.91 10.77 7.59
C LEU A 386 -10.24 9.45 6.90
N PHE A 387 -10.84 9.56 5.74
CA PHE A 387 -11.23 8.41 4.92
C PHE A 387 -10.14 8.07 3.90
N VAL A 388 -10.04 6.77 3.60
CA VAL A 388 -9.12 6.18 2.63
C VAL A 388 -9.96 5.33 1.68
N LEU A 389 -9.79 5.52 0.37
CA LEU A 389 -10.54 4.81 -0.66
C LEU A 389 -9.68 3.73 -1.29
N ASP A 390 -10.14 2.49 -1.27
CA ASP A 390 -9.51 1.36 -1.95
C ASP A 390 -10.07 1.19 -3.35
N TYR A 391 -9.17 1.01 -4.34
CA TYR A 391 -9.55 0.99 -5.75
C TYR A 391 -10.15 -0.34 -6.19
N ASP A 392 -9.37 -1.44 -6.14
CA ASP A 392 -9.70 -2.69 -6.84
C ASP A 392 -9.63 -3.96 -5.99
N LEU A 393 -9.11 -3.91 -4.76
CA LEU A 393 -9.12 -5.08 -3.88
C LEU A 393 -10.49 -5.29 -3.23
N THR A 394 -11.06 -4.23 -2.70
CA THR A 394 -12.34 -4.29 -1.99
C THR A 394 -13.38 -3.30 -2.51
N GLY A 395 -12.94 -2.20 -3.12
CA GLY A 395 -13.80 -1.09 -3.54
C GLY A 395 -14.52 -0.43 -2.36
N GLN A 396 -13.91 -0.44 -1.16
CA GLN A 396 -14.48 0.07 0.07
C GLN A 396 -13.84 1.38 0.51
N VAL A 397 -14.56 2.10 1.37
CA VAL A 397 -14.07 3.25 2.11
C VAL A 397 -13.62 2.79 3.49
N TYR A 398 -12.40 3.15 3.87
CA TYR A 398 -11.82 2.92 5.18
C TYR A 398 -11.72 4.22 5.96
N GLU A 399 -11.67 4.15 7.28
CA GLU A 399 -11.37 5.27 8.17
C GLU A 399 -10.04 5.03 8.85
N LEU A 400 -9.18 6.05 8.86
CA LEU A 400 -7.92 6.04 9.61
C LEU A 400 -8.23 6.34 11.09
N LEU A 401 -7.78 5.46 11.97
CA LEU A 401 -7.96 5.57 13.42
C LEU A 401 -6.62 5.42 14.13
N PRO A 402 -6.44 5.96 15.34
CA PRO A 402 -5.29 5.63 16.17
C PRO A 402 -5.16 4.13 16.36
N SER A 403 -3.93 3.63 16.37
CA SER A 403 -3.64 2.23 16.68
C SER A 403 -3.93 1.96 18.17
N ASP A 404 -4.53 0.82 18.44
CA ASP A 404 -4.73 0.29 19.79
C ASP A 404 -3.79 -0.88 20.09
N LEU A 405 -2.79 -1.12 19.23
CA LEU A 405 -1.80 -2.17 19.42
C LEU A 405 -0.80 -1.78 20.51
N GLU A 406 -0.54 -2.70 21.42
CA GLU A 406 0.49 -2.54 22.46
C GLU A 406 1.89 -2.51 21.81
N ASP A 407 2.73 -1.58 22.24
CA ASP A 407 4.14 -1.54 21.82
C ASP A 407 4.97 -2.57 22.59
N THR A 408 5.15 -3.72 21.98
CA THR A 408 5.97 -4.82 22.50
C THR A 408 7.43 -4.76 22.06
N SER A 409 7.84 -3.74 21.32
CA SER A 409 9.17 -3.65 20.70
C SER A 409 10.32 -3.71 21.69
N LYS A 410 10.08 -3.25 22.92
CA LYS A 410 11.08 -3.26 24.01
C LYS A 410 11.18 -4.59 24.74
N THR A 411 10.13 -5.41 24.70
CA THR A 411 10.05 -6.69 25.40
C THR A 411 10.24 -7.89 24.48
N PHE A 412 10.16 -7.66 23.17
CA PHE A 412 10.39 -8.71 22.17
C PHE A 412 11.83 -9.23 22.24
N PRO A 413 12.05 -10.56 22.22
CA PRO A 413 13.38 -11.16 22.29
C PRO A 413 14.33 -10.65 21.21
N ARG A 414 15.42 -9.98 21.60
CA ARG A 414 16.44 -9.50 20.66
C ARG A 414 17.56 -10.53 20.44
N ARG A 415 17.65 -11.53 21.29
CA ARG A 415 18.59 -12.65 21.20
C ARG A 415 17.84 -13.96 21.03
N LEU A 416 18.39 -14.88 20.24
CA LEU A 416 17.76 -16.18 20.00
C LEU A 416 17.60 -16.99 21.29
N SER A 417 18.55 -16.89 22.23
CA SER A 417 18.46 -17.51 23.57
C SER A 417 17.26 -17.02 24.39
N GLU A 418 16.79 -15.82 24.13
CA GLU A 418 15.66 -15.21 24.85
C GLU A 418 14.30 -15.67 24.34
N THR A 419 14.24 -16.33 23.18
CA THR A 419 12.97 -16.72 22.53
C THR A 419 12.23 -17.86 23.25
N GLY A 420 12.95 -18.64 24.04
CA GLY A 420 12.41 -19.85 24.68
C GLY A 420 12.26 -21.06 23.74
N LEU A 421 12.85 -21.01 22.55
CA LEU A 421 12.83 -22.10 21.56
C LEU A 421 13.88 -23.19 21.85
N PHE A 422 14.97 -22.85 22.52
CA PHE A 422 16.09 -23.75 22.74
C PHE A 422 16.52 -23.80 24.22
N LYS A 423 16.94 -24.97 24.67
CA LYS A 423 17.63 -25.18 25.95
C LYS A 423 19.12 -24.89 25.86
N SER A 424 19.71 -25.21 24.71
CA SER A 424 21.12 -24.96 24.38
C SER A 424 21.24 -24.55 22.91
N LEU A 425 21.78 -23.36 22.66
CA LEU A 425 22.10 -22.91 21.32
C LEU A 425 23.38 -23.55 20.76
N ARG A 426 24.32 -23.89 21.65
CA ARG A 426 25.58 -24.54 21.25
C ARG A 426 25.35 -25.91 20.65
N GLU A 427 24.35 -26.61 21.15
CA GLU A 427 23.96 -27.96 20.71
C GLU A 427 22.70 -27.94 19.85
N MET A 428 22.11 -26.79 19.63
CA MET A 428 20.79 -26.62 19.01
C MET A 428 19.74 -27.55 19.63
N GLN A 429 19.83 -27.71 20.96
CA GLN A 429 18.91 -28.55 21.74
C GLN A 429 17.56 -27.82 21.88
N PRO A 430 16.46 -28.32 21.30
CA PRO A 430 15.17 -27.67 21.40
C PRO A 430 14.61 -27.71 22.81
N ALA A 431 13.79 -26.72 23.16
CA ALA A 431 13.02 -26.72 24.40
C ALA A 431 11.95 -27.82 24.38
N ASP A 432 11.44 -28.20 25.58
CA ASP A 432 10.38 -29.19 25.66
C ASP A 432 9.17 -28.76 24.85
N GLY A 433 8.68 -29.65 23.98
CA GLY A 433 7.56 -29.39 23.10
C GLY A 433 7.92 -28.73 21.78
N VAL A 434 9.15 -28.30 21.57
CA VAL A 434 9.66 -27.91 20.25
C VAL A 434 10.17 -29.17 19.53
N VAL A 435 9.69 -29.41 18.31
CA VAL A 435 9.91 -30.64 17.57
C VAL A 435 10.79 -30.37 16.35
N ALA A 436 11.87 -31.14 16.19
CA ALA A 436 12.62 -31.14 14.95
C ALA A 436 11.81 -31.85 13.85
N TYR A 437 11.86 -31.30 12.64
CA TYR A 437 11.24 -31.92 11.46
C TYR A 437 12.12 -31.78 10.24
N ASP A 438 11.83 -32.58 9.23
CA ASP A 438 12.52 -32.53 7.96
C ASP A 438 11.55 -32.38 6.79
N VAL A 439 12.06 -32.00 5.62
CA VAL A 439 11.27 -31.81 4.39
C VAL A 439 11.63 -32.90 3.39
N LYS A 440 10.63 -33.37 2.63
CA LYS A 440 10.85 -34.41 1.60
C LYS A 440 11.74 -33.93 0.46
N SER A 441 11.70 -32.64 0.14
CA SER A 441 12.49 -32.02 -0.91
C SER A 441 13.17 -30.77 -0.35
N GLU A 442 14.48 -30.79 -0.27
CA GLU A 442 15.24 -29.63 0.13
C GLU A 442 15.25 -28.60 -1.02
N ARG A 443 15.01 -27.34 -0.67
CA ARG A 443 15.29 -26.23 -1.58
C ARG A 443 16.76 -25.89 -1.51
N TRP A 444 17.32 -25.46 -2.62
CA TRP A 444 18.68 -24.95 -2.66
C TRP A 444 18.86 -23.77 -1.70
N THR A 445 19.95 -23.76 -0.96
CA THR A 445 20.24 -22.78 0.09
C THR A 445 21.70 -22.33 0.03
N ASP A 446 22.21 -22.04 -1.17
CA ASP A 446 23.61 -21.58 -1.40
C ASP A 446 24.68 -22.44 -0.71
N GLY A 447 24.46 -23.76 -0.67
CA GLY A 447 25.36 -24.72 -0.01
C GLY A 447 25.24 -24.78 1.52
N PHE A 448 24.33 -24.03 2.14
CA PHE A 448 24.05 -24.17 3.57
C PHE A 448 23.21 -25.42 3.85
N ARG A 449 23.41 -26.02 5.01
CA ARG A 449 22.52 -27.05 5.57
C ARG A 449 21.50 -26.43 6.50
N ALA A 450 20.24 -26.90 6.45
CA ALA A 450 19.17 -26.41 7.28
C ALA A 450 18.75 -27.44 8.32
N GLN A 451 18.70 -27.03 9.60
CA GLN A 451 17.97 -27.73 10.65
C GLN A 451 16.63 -27.01 10.85
N ARG A 452 15.56 -27.78 11.02
CA ARG A 452 14.21 -27.21 11.12
C ARG A 452 13.51 -27.68 12.37
N PHE A 453 12.79 -26.75 12.99
CA PHE A 453 11.99 -27.03 14.19
C PHE A 453 10.62 -26.37 14.05
N VAL A 454 9.63 -26.97 14.71
CA VAL A 454 8.30 -26.38 14.87
C VAL A 454 7.96 -26.34 16.34
N ALA A 455 7.52 -25.20 16.81
CA ALA A 455 7.03 -24.96 18.16
C ALA A 455 5.54 -24.57 18.08
N ILE A 456 4.71 -25.34 18.75
CA ILE A 456 3.25 -25.09 18.81
C ILE A 456 2.90 -24.87 20.29
N PRO A 457 2.28 -23.75 20.65
CA PRO A 457 1.97 -23.41 22.04
C PRO A 457 1.13 -24.47 22.74
N GLY A 458 1.48 -24.73 24.01
CA GLY A 458 0.77 -25.68 24.85
C GLY A 458 0.64 -27.06 24.19
N ASN A 459 -0.55 -27.63 24.24
CA ASN A 459 -0.93 -28.89 23.60
C ASN A 459 -1.63 -28.70 22.26
N GLY A 460 -1.52 -27.51 21.65
CA GLY A 460 -2.13 -27.19 20.36
C GLY A 460 -1.69 -28.12 19.22
N SER A 461 -2.45 -28.14 18.16
CA SER A 461 -2.16 -28.90 16.94
C SER A 461 -2.42 -28.06 15.69
N ILE A 462 -1.63 -28.27 14.65
CA ILE A 462 -1.87 -27.73 13.32
C ILE A 462 -2.96 -28.59 12.67
N GLN A 463 -4.03 -27.95 12.18
CA GLN A 463 -5.06 -28.63 11.41
C GLN A 463 -4.68 -28.55 9.93
N LEU A 464 -4.40 -29.68 9.32
CA LEU A 464 -4.11 -29.71 7.89
C LEU A 464 -5.42 -29.51 7.11
N GLY A 465 -5.37 -28.65 6.12
CA GLY A 465 -6.49 -28.48 5.19
C GLY A 465 -6.68 -29.70 4.29
N ASP A 466 -7.84 -29.81 3.68
CA ASP A 466 -8.23 -30.90 2.77
C ASP A 466 -7.79 -30.70 1.32
N GLY A 467 -6.90 -29.74 1.06
CA GLY A 467 -6.44 -29.34 -0.27
C GLY A 467 -7.27 -28.21 -0.90
N GLN A 468 -8.48 -27.95 -0.40
CA GLN A 468 -9.31 -26.78 -0.77
C GLN A 468 -9.23 -25.67 0.30
N GLN A 469 -9.03 -26.06 1.55
CA GLN A 469 -8.85 -25.11 2.65
C GLN A 469 -7.38 -25.09 3.10
N PRO A 470 -6.82 -23.90 3.41
CA PRO A 470 -5.47 -23.80 3.95
C PRO A 470 -5.38 -24.45 5.34
N ALA A 471 -4.17 -24.84 5.73
CA ALA A 471 -3.93 -25.29 7.10
C ALA A 471 -4.18 -24.15 8.11
N THR A 472 -4.71 -24.50 9.30
CA THR A 472 -4.89 -23.56 10.40
C THR A 472 -3.86 -23.82 11.51
N TYR A 473 -3.40 -22.74 12.09
CA TYR A 473 -2.32 -22.73 13.09
C TYR A 473 -2.80 -22.08 14.37
N PRO A 474 -2.46 -22.62 15.54
CA PRO A 474 -2.64 -21.91 16.81
C PRO A 474 -1.78 -20.63 16.84
N ASP A 475 -2.31 -19.56 17.40
CA ASP A 475 -1.52 -18.35 17.67
C ASP A 475 -0.29 -18.66 18.52
N GLY A 476 0.84 -18.05 18.20
CA GLY A 476 2.13 -18.32 18.79
C GLY A 476 2.87 -19.51 18.16
N THR A 477 2.36 -20.14 17.09
CA THR A 477 3.10 -21.18 16.36
C THR A 477 4.34 -20.59 15.69
N VAL A 478 5.49 -21.26 15.84
CA VAL A 478 6.76 -20.82 15.25
C VAL A 478 7.38 -21.94 14.42
N PHE A 479 7.68 -21.65 13.17
CA PHE A 479 8.60 -22.44 12.37
C PHE A 479 10.00 -21.85 12.44
N VAL A 480 11.00 -22.70 12.63
CA VAL A 480 12.40 -22.33 12.74
C VAL A 480 13.19 -22.99 11.63
N LYS A 481 14.05 -22.23 10.94
CA LYS A 481 15.03 -22.72 9.99
C LYS A 481 16.40 -22.19 10.39
N HIS A 482 17.25 -23.07 10.92
CA HIS A 482 18.61 -22.75 11.29
C HIS A 482 19.57 -23.15 10.16
N LEU A 483 20.30 -22.19 9.62
CA LEU A 483 21.23 -22.35 8.51
C LEU A 483 22.67 -22.41 9.01
N VAL A 484 23.36 -23.47 8.62
CA VAL A 484 24.78 -23.66 8.94
C VAL A 484 25.60 -23.82 7.66
N ARG A 485 26.74 -23.19 7.60
CA ARG A 485 27.74 -23.42 6.56
C ARG A 485 28.50 -24.70 6.91
N PRO A 486 28.51 -25.71 6.03
CA PRO A 486 29.32 -26.90 6.23
C PRO A 486 30.81 -26.55 6.36
N ALA A 487 31.56 -27.34 7.13
CA ALA A 487 33.01 -27.26 7.05
C ALA A 487 33.47 -27.58 5.61
N SER A 488 34.50 -26.88 5.13
CA SER A 488 35.05 -27.11 3.79
C SER A 488 35.38 -28.60 3.58
N ALA A 489 35.17 -29.11 2.37
CA ALA A 489 35.45 -30.51 2.02
C ALA A 489 36.94 -30.83 2.34
N GLY A 490 37.18 -31.77 3.26
CA GLY A 490 38.53 -32.14 3.73
C GLY A 490 38.98 -31.46 5.02
N GLY A 491 38.20 -30.50 5.61
CA GLY A 491 38.56 -29.84 6.85
C GLY A 491 37.93 -30.52 8.08
N THR A 492 38.69 -30.64 9.16
CA THR A 492 38.21 -31.05 10.50
C THR A 492 37.43 -29.92 11.20
N GLY A 493 36.99 -28.92 10.43
CA GLY A 493 36.31 -27.72 10.95
C GLY A 493 34.87 -28.02 11.38
N ARG A 494 34.44 -27.34 12.43
CA ARG A 494 33.04 -27.35 12.90
C ARG A 494 32.16 -26.59 11.90
N ALA A 495 30.92 -27.07 11.68
CA ALA A 495 29.91 -26.33 10.94
C ALA A 495 29.66 -24.97 11.62
N ILE A 496 29.59 -23.89 10.83
CA ILE A 496 29.48 -22.52 11.32
C ILE A 496 28.03 -22.05 11.12
N PRO A 497 27.32 -21.69 12.19
CA PRO A 497 25.98 -21.12 12.04
C PRO A 497 26.05 -19.78 11.33
N ALA A 498 25.10 -19.54 10.42
CA ALA A 498 24.98 -18.30 9.67
C ALA A 498 23.78 -17.46 10.19
N GLU A 499 22.59 -18.02 10.10
CA GLU A 499 21.39 -17.38 10.56
C GLU A 499 20.34 -18.38 11.06
N THR A 500 19.44 -17.90 11.87
CA THR A 500 18.23 -18.62 12.29
C THR A 500 17.01 -17.80 11.90
N GLN A 501 16.24 -18.29 10.96
CA GLN A 501 15.01 -17.70 10.45
C GLN A 501 13.84 -18.25 11.27
N LEU A 502 12.97 -17.37 11.74
CA LEU A 502 11.72 -17.69 12.41
C LEU A 502 10.56 -17.22 11.54
N LEU A 503 9.51 -18.03 11.49
CA LEU A 503 8.22 -17.64 10.96
C LEU A 503 7.21 -17.81 12.09
N HIS A 504 6.77 -16.70 12.67
CA HIS A 504 5.89 -16.64 13.83
C HIS A 504 4.46 -16.32 13.40
N TYR A 505 3.50 -17.14 13.83
CA TYR A 505 2.09 -16.94 13.55
C TYR A 505 1.41 -16.27 14.74
N GLU A 506 0.89 -15.06 14.54
CA GLU A 506 0.19 -14.32 15.58
C GLU A 506 -0.89 -13.43 14.97
N ASN A 507 -2.06 -13.38 15.61
CA ASN A 507 -3.22 -12.59 15.15
C ASN A 507 -3.63 -12.88 13.67
N GLY A 508 -3.58 -14.15 13.27
CA GLY A 508 -3.96 -14.58 11.93
C GLY A 508 -2.91 -14.31 10.84
N ARG A 509 -1.71 -13.85 11.19
CA ARG A 509 -0.64 -13.48 10.23
C ARG A 509 0.69 -14.14 10.55
N TRP A 510 1.47 -14.41 9.50
CA TRP A 510 2.84 -14.86 9.63
C TRP A 510 3.80 -13.66 9.64
N GLN A 511 4.69 -13.64 10.64
CA GLN A 511 5.72 -12.62 10.79
C GLN A 511 7.11 -13.27 10.68
N PRO A 512 7.94 -12.89 9.68
CA PRO A 512 9.29 -13.40 9.54
C PRO A 512 10.28 -12.62 10.41
N TYR A 513 11.18 -13.34 11.07
CA TYR A 513 12.29 -12.76 11.83
C TYR A 513 13.59 -13.50 11.49
N THR A 514 14.70 -12.78 11.42
CA THR A 514 16.02 -13.36 11.20
C THR A 514 16.94 -13.00 12.35
N TYR A 515 17.57 -14.02 12.94
CA TYR A 515 18.62 -13.87 13.92
C TYR A 515 19.95 -14.24 13.28
N ALA A 516 20.87 -13.28 13.18
CA ALA A 516 22.19 -13.45 12.61
C ALA A 516 23.18 -13.92 13.68
N TRP A 517 23.99 -14.91 13.35
CA TRP A 517 25.03 -15.40 14.24
C TRP A 517 26.29 -14.54 14.06
N ASN A 518 26.75 -13.98 15.17
CA ASN A 518 27.99 -13.22 15.18
C ASN A 518 29.19 -14.18 15.34
N ASN A 519 29.71 -14.64 14.22
CA ASN A 519 30.81 -15.61 14.20
C ASN A 519 32.19 -15.03 14.57
N LEU A 520 32.26 -13.74 14.89
CA LEU A 520 33.52 -13.02 15.15
C LEU A 520 33.83 -12.85 16.63
N VAL A 521 33.04 -13.44 17.53
CA VAL A 521 33.31 -13.31 18.96
C VAL A 521 34.41 -14.28 19.38
N GLN A 522 35.64 -13.78 19.42
CA GLN A 522 36.71 -14.32 20.22
C GLN A 522 36.57 -13.75 21.64
N GLY A 523 36.23 -14.59 22.63
CA GLY A 523 36.14 -14.16 24.01
C GLY A 523 34.93 -14.77 24.76
N ASP A 524 34.69 -14.29 25.96
CA ASP A 524 33.66 -14.77 26.93
C ASP A 524 32.22 -14.37 26.59
N GLU A 525 31.94 -13.84 25.38
CA GLU A 525 30.59 -13.52 24.94
C GLU A 525 29.77 -14.79 24.75
N PRO A 526 28.50 -14.81 25.18
CA PRO A 526 27.63 -15.96 25.01
C PRO A 526 27.44 -16.32 23.54
N TYR A 527 27.53 -17.63 23.25
CA TYR A 527 27.23 -18.17 21.91
C TYR A 527 25.74 -17.98 21.60
N ASP A 528 25.41 -16.94 20.82
CA ASP A 528 24.04 -16.51 20.56
C ASP A 528 23.90 -15.87 19.17
N ALA A 529 22.65 -15.65 18.75
CA ALA A 529 22.31 -14.92 17.55
C ALA A 529 21.45 -13.71 17.91
N VAL A 530 21.66 -12.62 17.19
CA VAL A 530 20.98 -11.33 17.41
C VAL A 530 19.98 -11.06 16.29
N LEU A 531 18.79 -10.58 16.66
CA LEU A 531 17.76 -10.19 15.72
C LEU A 531 18.27 -9.11 14.77
N VAL A 532 18.10 -9.34 13.47
CA VAL A 532 18.42 -8.36 12.41
C VAL A 532 17.24 -7.41 12.24
N ASP A 533 17.48 -6.11 12.36
CA ASP A 533 16.47 -5.09 12.17
C ASP A 533 16.09 -4.95 10.69
N ARG A 534 14.82 -4.61 10.40
CA ARG A 534 14.36 -4.28 9.04
C ARG A 534 15.14 -3.12 8.42
N ALA A 535 15.57 -2.16 9.22
CA ALA A 535 16.46 -1.08 8.78
C ALA A 535 17.84 -1.56 8.31
N GLY A 536 18.17 -2.84 8.55
CA GLY A 536 19.40 -3.49 8.06
C GLY A 536 19.25 -4.21 6.73
N ALA A 537 18.14 -4.06 6.00
CA ALA A 537 17.97 -4.65 4.66
C ALA A 537 19.01 -4.12 3.65
N ASP A 538 19.57 -2.93 3.87
CA ASP A 538 20.71 -2.40 3.13
C ASP A 538 22.06 -2.93 3.63
N ARG A 539 22.09 -3.78 4.65
CA ARG A 539 23.32 -4.46 4.99
C ARG A 539 23.58 -5.48 3.90
N GLN A 540 24.50 -5.13 3.01
CA GLN A 540 25.25 -6.09 2.21
C GLN A 540 25.48 -7.30 3.09
N VAL A 541 25.02 -8.45 2.60
CA VAL A 541 25.07 -9.74 3.27
C VAL A 541 26.40 -9.88 4.00
N VAL A 542 26.36 -9.86 5.33
CA VAL A 542 27.52 -9.95 6.22
C VAL A 542 28.15 -11.36 6.14
N TYR A 543 27.91 -12.09 5.07
CA TYR A 543 28.43 -13.45 4.90
C TYR A 543 29.85 -13.52 4.36
N GLY A 544 30.51 -12.39 4.16
CA GLY A 544 31.91 -12.36 3.73
C GLY A 544 32.16 -13.22 2.49
N LEU A 545 31.17 -13.32 1.60
CA LEU A 545 31.40 -13.90 0.29
C LEU A 545 32.24 -12.88 -0.49
N ASP A 546 33.48 -13.23 -0.75
CA ASP A 546 34.29 -12.51 -1.73
C ASP A 546 33.50 -12.51 -3.06
N PRO A 547 33.10 -11.34 -3.59
CA PRO A 547 32.36 -11.28 -4.86
C PRO A 547 33.15 -11.82 -6.05
N ARG A 548 34.35 -12.38 -5.81
CA ARG A 548 35.24 -13.00 -6.79
C ARG A 548 35.34 -14.52 -6.68
N GLN A 549 34.54 -15.18 -5.80
CA GLN A 549 34.48 -16.65 -5.72
C GLN A 549 33.16 -17.19 -6.32
#